data_9cff51f3233bf99e8dac4402b5861006
#
_entry.id   9cff51f3233bf99e8dac4402b5861006
#
_cell.length_a   1.000
_cell.length_b   1.000
_cell.length_c   1.000
_cell.angle_alpha   90.00
_cell.angle_beta   90.00
_cell.angle_gamma   90.00
#
_symmetry.space_group_name_H-M   'P 1'
#
loop_
_entity.id
_entity.type
_entity.pdbx_description
1 polymer ?
#
loop_
_entity_poly.entity_id
_entity_poly.type
_entity_poly.pdbx_seq_one_letter_code
_entity_poly.pdbx_strand_id
1 'polypeptide(L)'
;LLRSLTALLACRHWARACGVRLARDPHAAMAGLLQGLVVLLALAALPAMAQPGVDLTHLTVDKQDGNLMLDFSAHVTLSRPVEDAVQRGVPLYFVAQADLFRHRWYWRDAHIATATRSWRLSYQPLSDSWRVTLGALSQTYGSLREALNALAGSAGWKIADAGQIEPDARYYVEFSYHLDTSQLPRPMQFGLGNESDWSLGVERTVRVE
;
A
#
# COMPACT_ATOMS: atom_id res chain seq x y z
N LEU A 1 20.52 3.27 43.62
CA LEU A 1 21.61 2.28 43.42
C LEU A 1 21.58 1.09 44.40
N LEU A 2 20.39 0.63 44.92
CA LEU A 2 20.33 -0.50 45.86
C LEU A 2 19.08 -1.38 45.68
N ARG A 3 18.55 -1.56 44.48
CA ARG A 3 17.35 -2.40 44.20
C ARG A 3 17.53 -3.50 43.13
N SER A 4 18.73 -3.70 42.60
CA SER A 4 18.95 -4.69 41.50
C SER A 4 19.74 -5.94 41.91
N LEU A 5 20.05 -6.17 43.18
CA LEU A 5 20.83 -7.33 43.63
C LEU A 5 20.01 -8.46 44.29
N THR A 6 18.72 -8.26 44.54
CA THR A 6 17.86 -9.28 45.17
C THR A 6 17.16 -10.21 44.20
N ALA A 7 17.13 -9.87 42.89
CA ALA A 7 16.47 -10.69 41.87
C ALA A 7 17.31 -11.88 41.36
N LEU A 8 18.62 -11.85 41.52
CA LEU A 8 19.53 -12.90 41.02
C LEU A 8 19.75 -14.08 42.00
N LEU A 9 19.33 -13.96 43.24
CA LEU A 9 19.45 -15.04 44.23
C LEU A 9 18.23 -15.95 44.31
N ALA A 10 17.08 -15.53 43.83
CA ALA A 10 15.87 -16.35 43.82
C ALA A 10 15.87 -17.41 42.71
N CYS A 11 16.61 -17.23 41.61
CA CYS A 11 16.66 -18.18 40.50
C CYS A 11 17.54 -19.42 40.74
N ARG A 12 18.45 -19.39 41.73
CA ARG A 12 19.34 -20.55 42.00
C ARG A 12 18.71 -21.62 42.90
N HIS A 13 17.64 -21.31 43.60
CA HIS A 13 16.97 -22.30 44.49
C HIS A 13 15.89 -23.11 43.83
N TRP A 14 15.33 -22.68 42.70
CA TRP A 14 14.26 -23.39 41.99
C TRP A 14 14.77 -24.49 41.06
N ALA A 15 16.04 -24.44 40.67
CA ALA A 15 16.64 -25.43 39.74
C ALA A 15 16.98 -26.79 40.41
N ARG A 16 16.83 -26.90 41.76
CA ARG A 16 17.13 -28.15 42.48
C ARG A 16 15.92 -29.02 42.84
N ALA A 17 14.70 -28.54 42.58
CA ALA A 17 13.47 -29.28 42.89
C ALA A 17 12.83 -30.03 41.71
N CYS A 18 13.24 -29.78 40.48
CA CYS A 18 12.83 -30.55 39.33
C CYS A 18 13.93 -31.61 39.03
N GLY A 19 13.85 -32.76 39.70
CA GLY A 19 14.59 -33.95 39.37
C GLY A 19 14.16 -34.48 38.00
N VAL A 20 14.61 -33.85 36.92
CA VAL A 20 14.47 -34.39 35.59
C VAL A 20 15.41 -35.58 35.49
N ARG A 21 14.88 -36.78 35.80
CA ARG A 21 15.49 -38.06 35.40
C ARG A 21 15.51 -38.05 33.88
N LEU A 22 16.68 -37.85 33.30
CA LEU A 22 16.92 -38.12 31.88
C LEU A 22 16.66 -39.61 31.69
N ALA A 23 15.40 -39.97 31.42
CA ALA A 23 15.05 -41.26 30.90
C ALA A 23 15.74 -41.39 29.53
N ARG A 24 16.62 -42.36 29.44
CA ARG A 24 17.46 -42.67 28.28
C ARG A 24 16.66 -43.48 27.25
N ASP A 25 15.36 -43.21 27.14
CA ASP A 25 14.49 -43.91 26.20
C ASP A 25 14.52 -43.17 24.85
N PRO A 26 15.02 -43.82 23.78
CA PRO A 26 15.11 -43.22 22.45
C PRO A 26 13.75 -42.79 21.90
N HIS A 27 12.66 -43.40 22.37
CA HIS A 27 11.29 -43.02 22.00
C HIS A 27 10.83 -41.69 22.60
N ALA A 28 11.30 -41.34 23.83
CA ALA A 28 10.99 -40.07 24.46
C ALA A 28 11.72 -38.89 23.76
N ALA A 29 12.96 -39.11 23.30
CA ALA A 29 13.72 -38.11 22.54
C ALA A 29 13.09 -37.86 21.15
N MET A 30 12.60 -38.91 20.47
CA MET A 30 11.92 -38.75 19.19
C MET A 30 10.56 -38.04 19.32
N ALA A 31 9.80 -38.30 20.39
CA ALA A 31 8.54 -37.64 20.67
C ALA A 31 8.74 -36.13 20.93
N GLY A 32 9.80 -35.77 21.65
CA GLY A 32 10.16 -34.37 21.90
C GLY A 32 10.58 -33.62 20.62
N LEU A 33 11.32 -34.27 19.73
CA LEU A 33 11.70 -33.70 18.42
C LEU A 33 10.48 -33.49 17.51
N LEU A 34 9.54 -34.47 17.47
CA LEU A 34 8.28 -34.35 16.71
C LEU A 34 7.39 -33.23 17.25
N GLN A 35 7.25 -33.10 18.57
CA GLN A 35 6.50 -32.01 19.17
C GLN A 35 7.17 -30.65 18.90
N GLY A 36 8.48 -30.53 18.97
CA GLY A 36 9.21 -29.31 18.62
C GLY A 36 9.03 -28.93 17.14
N LEU A 37 9.03 -29.92 16.23
CA LEU A 37 8.82 -29.68 14.81
C LEU A 37 7.38 -29.21 14.51
N VAL A 38 6.38 -29.80 15.18
CA VAL A 38 4.97 -29.40 15.02
C VAL A 38 4.72 -27.98 15.54
N VAL A 39 5.34 -27.59 16.67
CA VAL A 39 5.24 -26.23 17.21
C VAL A 39 5.95 -25.23 16.28
N LEU A 40 7.09 -25.60 15.72
CA LEU A 40 7.82 -24.76 14.76
C LEU A 40 7.03 -24.56 13.46
N LEU A 41 6.39 -25.63 12.98
CA LEU A 41 5.54 -25.58 11.78
C LEU A 41 4.26 -24.77 12.03
N ALA A 42 3.68 -24.85 13.23
CA ALA A 42 2.51 -24.06 13.62
C ALA A 42 2.84 -22.54 13.75
N LEU A 43 4.06 -22.17 14.20
CA LEU A 43 4.51 -20.78 14.21
C LEU A 43 4.75 -20.20 12.80
N ALA A 44 5.12 -21.05 11.83
CA ALA A 44 5.32 -20.62 10.44
C ALA A 44 4.00 -20.39 9.67
N ALA A 45 2.87 -20.85 10.21
CA ALA A 45 1.55 -20.70 9.62
C ALA A 45 0.79 -19.43 10.09
N LEU A 46 1.49 -18.43 10.64
CA LEU A 46 0.87 -17.15 10.96
C LEU A 46 0.40 -16.49 9.64
N PRO A 47 -0.90 -16.14 9.50
CA PRO A 47 -1.38 -15.47 8.31
C PRO A 47 -0.61 -14.15 8.17
N ALA A 48 0.04 -13.95 7.03
CA ALA A 48 0.61 -12.66 6.67
C ALA A 48 -0.56 -11.65 6.61
N MET A 49 -0.68 -10.81 7.61
CA MET A 49 -1.62 -9.68 7.57
C MET A 49 -1.14 -8.77 6.44
N ALA A 50 -1.97 -8.61 5.39
CA ALA A 50 -1.71 -7.62 4.35
C ALA A 50 -1.61 -6.25 5.02
N GLN A 51 -0.47 -5.59 4.84
CA GLN A 51 -0.29 -4.22 5.36
C GLN A 51 -1.15 -3.28 4.52
N PRO A 52 -1.85 -2.31 5.15
CA PRO A 52 -2.55 -1.28 4.41
C PRO A 52 -1.55 -0.49 3.57
N GLY A 53 -1.91 -0.21 2.32
CA GLY A 53 -1.02 0.47 1.40
C GLY A 53 -1.47 0.40 -0.05
N VAL A 54 -0.65 0.96 -0.91
CA VAL A 54 -0.78 0.89 -2.36
C VAL A 54 0.47 0.22 -2.91
N ASP A 55 0.30 -0.94 -3.53
CA ASP A 55 1.36 -1.68 -4.22
C ASP A 55 1.22 -1.50 -5.73
N LEU A 56 2.19 -0.84 -6.36
CA LEU A 56 2.22 -0.66 -7.80
C LEU A 56 2.70 -1.95 -8.47
N THR A 57 1.82 -2.62 -9.20
CA THR A 57 2.11 -3.90 -9.87
C THR A 57 2.61 -3.72 -11.30
N HIS A 58 2.20 -2.64 -11.96
CA HIS A 58 2.61 -2.32 -13.33
C HIS A 58 2.69 -0.81 -13.52
N LEU A 59 3.72 -0.34 -14.23
CA LEU A 59 3.86 1.04 -14.66
C LEU A 59 4.72 1.08 -15.92
N THR A 60 4.13 1.52 -17.03
CA THR A 60 4.83 1.73 -18.31
C THR A 60 4.49 3.08 -18.90
N VAL A 61 5.44 3.63 -19.63
CA VAL A 61 5.26 4.87 -20.39
C VAL A 61 5.74 4.62 -21.80
N ASP A 62 4.80 4.66 -22.75
CA ASP A 62 5.02 4.35 -24.14
C ASP A 62 4.76 5.57 -25.03
N LYS A 63 5.48 5.66 -26.12
CA LYS A 63 5.26 6.69 -27.14
C LYS A 63 4.34 6.14 -28.24
N GLN A 64 3.13 6.69 -28.34
CA GLN A 64 2.14 6.34 -29.34
C GLN A 64 1.75 7.57 -30.16
N ASP A 65 1.93 7.52 -31.48
CA ASP A 65 1.65 8.62 -32.39
C ASP A 65 2.32 9.96 -31.98
N GLY A 66 3.51 9.87 -31.35
CA GLY A 66 4.25 11.00 -30.83
C GLY A 66 3.77 11.49 -29.45
N ASN A 67 2.62 11.08 -28.95
CA ASN A 67 2.14 11.37 -27.60
C ASN A 67 2.76 10.38 -26.59
N LEU A 68 2.90 10.81 -25.34
CA LEU A 68 3.26 9.90 -24.25
C LEU A 68 2.00 9.38 -23.57
N MET A 69 1.89 8.05 -23.57
CA MET A 69 0.82 7.31 -22.92
C MET A 69 1.37 6.59 -21.70
N LEU A 70 0.64 6.64 -20.61
CA LEU A 70 0.98 5.98 -19.35
C LEU A 70 -0.07 4.92 -19.02
N ASP A 71 0.42 3.73 -18.74
CA ASP A 71 -0.39 2.61 -18.23
C ASP A 71 0.09 2.23 -16.84
N PHE A 72 -0.82 2.12 -15.89
CA PHE A 72 -0.50 1.64 -14.57
C PHE A 72 -1.56 0.70 -14.01
N SER A 73 -1.12 -0.19 -13.14
CA SER A 73 -1.98 -1.01 -12.30
C SER A 73 -1.40 -1.08 -10.89
N ALA A 74 -2.27 -1.02 -9.91
CA ALA A 74 -1.91 -1.07 -8.51
C ALA A 74 -2.81 -2.04 -7.75
N HIS A 75 -2.41 -2.42 -6.55
CA HIS A 75 -3.25 -3.09 -5.57
C HIS A 75 -3.43 -2.18 -4.38
N VAL A 76 -4.69 -1.85 -4.05
CA VAL A 76 -5.02 -0.95 -2.96
C VAL A 76 -5.60 -1.75 -1.80
N THR A 77 -4.95 -1.68 -0.64
CA THR A 77 -5.44 -2.26 0.62
C THR A 77 -5.73 -1.14 1.59
N LEU A 78 -7.01 -0.94 1.91
CA LEU A 78 -7.43 0.08 2.86
C LEU A 78 -7.07 -0.33 4.29
N SER A 79 -6.71 0.65 5.12
CA SER A 79 -6.66 0.48 6.56
C SER A 79 -8.09 0.39 7.13
N ARG A 80 -8.26 -0.25 8.28
CA ARG A 80 -9.58 -0.36 8.93
C ARG A 80 -10.25 1.00 9.17
N PRO A 81 -9.55 2.04 9.67
CA PRO A 81 -10.16 3.37 9.84
C PRO A 81 -10.67 3.98 8.54
N VAL A 82 -9.96 3.78 7.42
CA VAL A 82 -10.36 4.28 6.10
C VAL A 82 -11.56 3.51 5.56
N GLU A 83 -11.57 2.19 5.73
CA GLU A 83 -12.71 1.34 5.34
C GLU A 83 -13.96 1.69 6.14
N ASP A 84 -13.85 1.83 7.46
CA ASP A 84 -14.94 2.26 8.34
C ASP A 84 -15.49 3.64 7.95
N ALA A 85 -14.62 4.56 7.54
CA ALA A 85 -15.05 5.89 7.12
C ALA A 85 -15.87 5.85 5.83
N VAL A 86 -15.42 5.11 4.80
CA VAL A 86 -16.15 5.03 3.54
C VAL A 86 -17.48 4.29 3.69
N GLN A 87 -17.56 3.28 4.55
CA GLN A 87 -18.81 2.58 4.88
C GLN A 87 -19.82 3.48 5.60
N ARG A 88 -19.36 4.48 6.36
CA ARG A 88 -20.20 5.53 6.97
C ARG A 88 -20.59 6.64 5.99
N GLY A 89 -20.25 6.50 4.71
CA GLY A 89 -20.62 7.42 3.64
C GLY A 89 -19.61 8.55 3.38
N VAL A 90 -18.41 8.49 3.99
CA VAL A 90 -17.33 9.45 3.68
C VAL A 90 -16.73 9.10 2.31
N PRO A 91 -16.75 10.00 1.32
CA PRO A 91 -16.15 9.71 0.03
C PRO A 91 -14.63 9.74 0.14
N LEU A 92 -13.96 8.78 -0.50
CA LEU A 92 -12.51 8.74 -0.64
C LEU A 92 -12.12 9.21 -2.04
N TYR A 93 -11.00 9.95 -2.13
CA TYR A 93 -10.46 10.44 -3.38
C TYR A 93 -9.06 9.87 -3.59
N PHE A 94 -8.89 9.11 -4.66
CA PHE A 94 -7.58 8.60 -5.08
C PHE A 94 -7.10 9.45 -6.26
N VAL A 95 -5.87 9.91 -6.17
CA VAL A 95 -5.26 10.79 -7.16
C VAL A 95 -4.03 10.12 -7.74
N ALA A 96 -3.99 9.98 -9.06
CA ALA A 96 -2.79 9.66 -9.82
C ALA A 96 -2.26 10.94 -10.45
N GLN A 97 -0.98 11.21 -10.28
CA GLN A 97 -0.27 12.32 -10.90
C GLN A 97 0.96 11.80 -11.62
N ALA A 98 1.18 12.31 -12.83
CA ALA A 98 2.35 12.01 -13.63
C ALA A 98 2.99 13.33 -14.06
N ASP A 99 4.20 13.57 -13.58
CA ASP A 99 5.00 14.73 -13.91
C ASP A 99 6.12 14.33 -14.87
N LEU A 100 6.12 14.90 -16.06
CA LEU A 100 7.11 14.65 -17.10
C LEU A 100 8.26 15.63 -17.00
N PHE A 101 9.47 15.10 -16.87
CA PHE A 101 10.70 15.87 -16.84
C PHE A 101 11.61 15.52 -18.01
N ARG A 102 12.31 16.53 -18.52
CA ARG A 102 13.39 16.39 -19.48
C ARG A 102 14.73 16.52 -18.77
N HIS A 103 15.56 15.50 -18.90
CA HIS A 103 16.90 15.50 -18.32
C HIS A 103 17.82 16.52 -19.01
N ARG A 104 18.56 17.31 -18.20
CA ARG A 104 19.55 18.28 -18.66
C ARG A 104 20.88 18.03 -17.98
N TRP A 105 21.96 17.94 -18.74
CA TRP A 105 23.29 17.65 -18.21
C TRP A 105 23.97 18.82 -17.46
N TYR A 106 23.51 20.07 -17.68
CA TYR A 106 24.15 21.29 -17.19
C TYR A 106 23.27 22.16 -16.26
N TRP A 107 22.04 21.78 -16.02
CA TRP A 107 21.08 22.52 -15.21
C TRP A 107 20.05 21.57 -14.55
N ARG A 108 19.15 22.15 -13.76
CA ARG A 108 18.00 21.38 -13.25
C ARG A 108 17.19 20.82 -14.41
N ASP A 109 16.63 19.65 -14.22
CA ASP A 109 15.74 19.02 -15.18
C ASP A 109 14.53 19.92 -15.45
N ALA A 110 14.08 19.96 -16.70
CA ALA A 110 12.96 20.80 -17.07
C ALA A 110 11.66 20.04 -16.86
N HIS A 111 10.79 20.58 -16.07
CA HIS A 111 9.40 20.13 -15.98
C HIS A 111 8.68 20.47 -17.30
N ILE A 112 8.07 19.50 -17.96
CA ILE A 112 7.45 19.63 -19.29
C ILE A 112 5.93 19.63 -19.19
N ALA A 113 5.36 18.66 -18.45
CA ALA A 113 3.92 18.51 -18.33
C ALA A 113 3.56 17.83 -17.00
N THR A 114 2.37 18.15 -16.51
CA THR A 114 1.71 17.44 -15.40
C THR A 114 0.36 16.93 -15.90
N ALA A 115 0.11 15.65 -15.70
CA ALA A 115 -1.20 15.06 -15.92
C ALA A 115 -1.73 14.51 -14.60
N THR A 116 -3.01 14.73 -14.31
CA THR A 116 -3.65 14.28 -13.07
C THR A 116 -4.97 13.59 -13.38
N ARG A 117 -5.23 12.47 -12.68
CA ARG A 117 -6.54 11.79 -12.67
C ARG A 117 -6.98 11.58 -11.23
N SER A 118 -8.26 11.81 -10.97
CA SER A 118 -8.83 11.57 -9.65
C SER A 118 -10.05 10.67 -9.74
N TRP A 119 -10.10 9.65 -8.89
CA TRP A 119 -11.24 8.76 -8.70
C TRP A 119 -11.88 9.05 -7.36
N ARG A 120 -13.20 9.13 -7.37
CA ARG A 120 -14.00 9.23 -6.16
C ARG A 120 -14.66 7.88 -5.88
N LEU A 121 -14.37 7.30 -4.72
CA LEU A 121 -15.02 6.12 -4.20
C LEU A 121 -16.07 6.52 -3.16
N SER A 122 -17.29 6.06 -3.28
CA SER A 122 -18.36 6.29 -2.31
C SER A 122 -19.23 5.06 -2.12
N TYR A 123 -19.63 4.80 -0.89
CA TYR A 123 -20.60 3.77 -0.54
C TYR A 123 -22.00 4.34 -0.53
N GLN A 124 -22.98 3.57 -1.01
CA GLN A 124 -24.39 3.93 -1.05
C GLN A 124 -25.19 2.97 -0.16
N PRO A 125 -25.54 3.36 1.08
CA PRO A 125 -26.19 2.47 2.03
C PRO A 125 -27.57 1.97 1.59
N LEU A 126 -28.31 2.79 0.84
CA LEU A 126 -29.67 2.44 0.39
C LEU A 126 -29.71 1.30 -0.62
N SER A 127 -28.67 1.18 -1.45
CA SER A 127 -28.56 0.16 -2.49
C SER A 127 -27.48 -0.88 -2.17
N ASP A 128 -26.83 -0.77 -1.02
CA ASP A 128 -25.69 -1.62 -0.62
C ASP A 128 -24.67 -1.78 -1.74
N SER A 129 -24.25 -0.65 -2.33
CA SER A 129 -23.43 -0.64 -3.51
C SER A 129 -22.32 0.40 -3.42
N TRP A 130 -21.26 0.15 -4.18
CA TRP A 130 -20.06 0.98 -4.26
C TRP A 130 -20.03 1.73 -5.58
N ARG A 131 -19.83 3.03 -5.53
CA ARG A 131 -19.75 3.87 -6.73
C ARG A 131 -18.33 4.42 -6.89
N VAL A 132 -17.77 4.20 -8.08
CA VAL A 132 -16.50 4.80 -8.50
C VAL A 132 -16.80 5.82 -9.59
N THR A 133 -16.30 7.04 -9.43
CA THR A 133 -16.48 8.13 -10.39
C THR A 133 -15.12 8.63 -10.85
N LEU A 134 -14.93 8.71 -12.17
CA LEU A 134 -13.77 9.31 -12.84
C LEU A 134 -14.26 10.43 -13.77
N GLY A 135 -14.05 11.68 -13.41
CA GLY A 135 -14.60 12.82 -14.15
C GLY A 135 -16.12 12.75 -14.26
N ALA A 136 -16.64 12.64 -15.48
CA ALA A 136 -18.08 12.50 -15.75
C ALA A 136 -18.57 11.05 -15.73
N LEU A 137 -17.67 10.07 -15.73
CA LEU A 137 -18.02 8.65 -15.76
C LEU A 137 -18.24 8.12 -14.35
N SER A 138 -19.34 7.41 -14.13
CA SER A 138 -19.66 6.79 -12.86
C SER A 138 -20.10 5.36 -13.08
N GLN A 139 -19.51 4.43 -12.29
CA GLN A 139 -19.84 3.01 -12.33
C GLN A 139 -20.17 2.52 -10.92
N THR A 140 -21.06 1.53 -10.83
CA THR A 140 -21.51 0.94 -9.57
C THR A 140 -21.06 -0.52 -9.50
N TYR A 141 -20.56 -0.93 -8.33
CA TYR A 141 -20.02 -2.26 -8.03
C TYR A 141 -20.73 -2.86 -6.83
N GLY A 142 -20.82 -4.20 -6.81
CA GLY A 142 -21.44 -4.94 -5.71
C GLY A 142 -20.56 -5.13 -4.49
N SER A 143 -19.25 -4.92 -4.62
CA SER A 143 -18.32 -5.09 -3.51
C SER A 143 -17.23 -4.01 -3.49
N LEU A 144 -16.71 -3.73 -2.28
CA LEU A 144 -15.56 -2.82 -2.10
C LEU A 144 -14.35 -3.28 -2.92
N ARG A 145 -14.07 -4.57 -2.94
CA ARG A 145 -12.93 -5.13 -3.67
C ARG A 145 -13.02 -4.87 -5.18
N GLU A 146 -14.20 -5.05 -5.79
CA GLU A 146 -14.41 -4.73 -7.20
C GLU A 146 -14.24 -3.23 -7.46
N ALA A 147 -14.77 -2.38 -6.59
CA ALA A 147 -14.63 -0.94 -6.70
C ALA A 147 -13.17 -0.48 -6.56
N LEU A 148 -12.41 -1.06 -5.61
CA LEU A 148 -10.97 -0.79 -5.47
C LEU A 148 -10.17 -1.24 -6.70
N ASN A 149 -10.47 -2.41 -7.26
CA ASN A 149 -9.83 -2.87 -8.49
C ASN A 149 -10.10 -1.94 -9.68
N ALA A 150 -11.30 -1.37 -9.75
CA ALA A 150 -11.67 -0.46 -10.85
C ALA A 150 -10.97 0.89 -10.78
N LEU A 151 -10.62 1.38 -9.59
CA LEU A 151 -9.88 2.64 -9.44
C LEU A 151 -8.36 2.45 -9.39
N ALA A 152 -7.89 1.22 -9.21
CA ALA A 152 -6.48 0.91 -9.03
C ALA A 152 -5.69 0.79 -10.34
N GLY A 153 -6.18 1.34 -11.44
CA GLY A 153 -5.47 1.30 -12.70
C GLY A 153 -6.04 2.23 -13.76
N SER A 154 -5.22 2.48 -14.75
CA SER A 154 -5.60 3.24 -15.94
C SER A 154 -4.73 2.81 -17.12
N ALA A 155 -5.37 2.54 -18.26
CA ALA A 155 -4.69 2.27 -19.51
C ALA A 155 -4.90 3.42 -20.51
N GLY A 156 -3.90 3.63 -21.35
CA GLY A 156 -3.95 4.64 -22.40
C GLY A 156 -4.14 6.06 -21.87
N TRP A 157 -3.50 6.38 -20.74
CA TRP A 157 -3.57 7.72 -20.19
C TRP A 157 -2.56 8.64 -20.84
N LYS A 158 -3.01 9.55 -21.68
CA LYS A 158 -2.15 10.56 -22.32
C LYS A 158 -1.63 11.55 -21.26
N ILE A 159 -0.30 11.61 -21.11
CA ILE A 159 0.39 12.49 -20.15
C ILE A 159 1.10 13.67 -20.80
N ALA A 160 1.45 13.56 -22.11
CA ALA A 160 2.02 14.66 -22.89
C ALA A 160 1.66 14.53 -24.37
N ASP A 161 1.56 15.68 -25.03
CA ASP A 161 1.32 15.77 -26.48
C ASP A 161 2.63 15.70 -27.28
N ALA A 162 2.54 15.23 -28.54
CA ALA A 162 3.69 15.11 -29.45
C ALA A 162 4.50 16.40 -29.60
N GLY A 163 3.83 17.55 -29.59
CA GLY A 163 4.49 18.87 -29.70
C GLY A 163 5.35 19.27 -28.49
N GLN A 164 5.25 18.54 -27.37
CA GLN A 164 6.00 18.78 -26.15
C GLN A 164 7.27 17.91 -26.07
N ILE A 165 7.41 16.93 -26.98
CA ILE A 165 8.46 15.90 -26.94
C ILE A 165 9.47 16.15 -28.05
N GLU A 166 10.72 16.45 -27.67
CA GLU A 166 11.83 16.57 -28.61
C GLU A 166 12.41 15.17 -28.93
N PRO A 167 12.71 14.86 -30.19
CA PRO A 167 13.12 13.50 -30.61
C PRO A 167 14.38 12.96 -29.92
N ASP A 168 15.34 13.82 -29.64
CA ASP A 168 16.67 13.44 -29.13
C ASP A 168 16.85 13.70 -27.63
N ALA A 169 15.81 14.11 -26.94
CA ALA A 169 15.86 14.40 -25.52
C ALA A 169 15.51 13.17 -24.66
N ARG A 170 16.14 13.09 -23.50
CA ARG A 170 15.86 12.04 -22.51
C ARG A 170 14.82 12.53 -21.53
N TYR A 171 13.78 11.71 -21.33
CA TYR A 171 12.67 12.00 -20.44
C TYR A 171 12.55 10.97 -19.33
N TYR A 172 11.98 11.39 -18.23
CA TYR A 172 11.50 10.52 -17.18
C TYR A 172 10.18 11.05 -16.60
N VAL A 173 9.38 10.16 -16.05
CA VAL A 173 8.12 10.47 -15.42
C VAL A 173 8.22 10.17 -13.94
N GLU A 174 7.89 11.14 -13.11
CA GLU A 174 7.61 10.94 -11.70
C GLU A 174 6.11 10.68 -11.55
N PHE A 175 5.80 9.45 -11.18
CA PHE A 175 4.42 8.99 -10.99
C PHE A 175 4.13 8.86 -9.52
N SER A 176 3.00 9.40 -9.08
CA SER A 176 2.45 9.20 -7.74
C SER A 176 1.00 8.75 -7.82
N TYR A 177 0.61 7.82 -6.95
CA TYR A 177 -0.79 7.42 -6.78
C TYR A 177 -1.09 7.31 -5.28
N HIS A 178 -2.01 8.12 -4.79
CA HIS A 178 -2.27 8.24 -3.36
C HIS A 178 -3.72 8.60 -3.02
N LEU A 179 -4.09 8.33 -1.76
CA LEU A 179 -5.34 8.79 -1.17
C LEU A 179 -5.21 10.29 -0.81
N ASP A 180 -6.04 11.14 -1.43
CA ASP A 180 -6.07 12.57 -1.13
C ASP A 180 -6.93 12.86 0.11
N THR A 181 -6.28 13.06 1.24
CA THR A 181 -6.93 13.37 2.51
C THR A 181 -7.38 14.82 2.61
N SER A 182 -6.92 15.71 1.73
CA SER A 182 -7.29 17.13 1.75
C SER A 182 -8.76 17.37 1.43
N GLN A 183 -9.38 16.44 0.69
CA GLN A 183 -10.80 16.50 0.32
C GLN A 183 -11.74 15.86 1.35
N LEU A 184 -11.20 15.33 2.44
CA LEU A 184 -12.03 14.82 3.53
C LEU A 184 -12.76 15.96 4.26
N PRO A 185 -13.95 15.70 4.85
CA PRO A 185 -14.63 16.67 5.69
C PRO A 185 -13.74 17.16 6.83
N ARG A 186 -13.73 18.48 7.11
CA ARG A 186 -12.85 19.13 8.09
C ARG A 186 -12.75 18.43 9.46
N PRO A 187 -13.83 17.92 10.08
CA PRO A 187 -13.70 17.20 11.34
C PRO A 187 -12.79 15.97 11.28
N MET A 188 -12.72 15.32 10.10
CA MET A 188 -11.88 14.14 9.89
C MET A 188 -10.43 14.49 9.57
N GLN A 189 -10.16 15.65 8.99
CA GLN A 189 -8.78 16.11 8.72
C GLN A 189 -7.97 16.36 10.00
N PHE A 190 -8.63 16.74 11.10
CA PHE A 190 -7.99 17.04 12.38
C PHE A 190 -8.05 15.87 13.40
N GLY A 191 -8.89 14.86 13.14
CA GLY A 191 -9.14 13.73 14.03
C GLY A 191 -8.56 12.41 13.56
N LEU A 192 -7.67 12.43 12.58
CA LEU A 192 -6.98 11.24 12.07
C LEU A 192 -6.01 10.76 13.16
N GLY A 193 -6.47 9.90 14.04
CA GLY A 193 -5.75 9.47 15.25
C GLY A 193 -4.41 8.78 14.98
N ASN A 194 -4.15 8.36 13.74
CA ASN A 194 -2.86 7.87 13.28
C ASN A 194 -2.70 8.27 11.80
N GLU A 195 -1.84 9.27 11.52
CA GLU A 195 -1.58 9.74 10.14
C GLU A 195 -1.16 8.60 9.21
N SER A 196 -0.47 7.59 9.73
CA SER A 196 -0.01 6.44 8.93
C SER A 196 -1.16 5.62 8.34
N ASP A 197 -2.32 5.55 9.00
CA ASP A 197 -3.47 4.78 8.51
C ASP A 197 -4.14 5.42 7.29
N TRP A 198 -3.95 6.73 7.10
CA TRP A 198 -4.50 7.53 6.01
C TRP A 198 -3.47 7.86 4.93
N SER A 199 -2.20 7.59 5.19
CA SER A 199 -1.10 7.81 4.25
C SER A 199 -0.96 6.62 3.29
N LEU A 200 -1.98 6.42 2.45
CA LEU A 200 -2.00 5.37 1.44
C LEU A 200 -1.47 5.95 0.13
N GLY A 201 -0.30 5.52 -0.31
CA GLY A 201 0.25 6.00 -1.58
C GLY A 201 1.52 5.28 -1.99
N VAL A 202 1.88 5.47 -3.26
CA VAL A 202 3.11 4.97 -3.88
C VAL A 202 3.65 6.02 -4.84
N GLU A 203 4.97 6.14 -4.87
CA GLU A 203 5.69 7.00 -5.82
C GLU A 203 6.71 6.16 -6.58
N ARG A 204 6.85 6.42 -7.87
CA ARG A 204 7.81 5.76 -8.77
C ARG A 204 8.31 6.70 -9.84
N THR A 205 9.59 6.57 -10.17
CA THR A 205 10.19 7.25 -11.33
C THR A 205 10.47 6.22 -12.43
N VAL A 206 10.00 6.50 -13.63
CA VAL A 206 10.19 5.66 -14.83
C VAL A 206 10.84 6.48 -15.94
N ARG A 207 11.82 5.89 -16.61
CA ARG A 207 12.42 6.50 -17.80
C ARG A 207 11.52 6.21 -19.01
N VAL A 208 11.43 7.20 -19.89
CA VAL A 208 10.75 7.06 -21.17
C VAL A 208 11.76 6.50 -22.16
N GLU A 209 11.44 5.35 -22.77
CA GLU A 209 12.26 4.73 -23.84
C GLU A 209 11.89 5.23 -25.22
#